data_57baae58010f6da31d2bb4af82a95fa5
#
_entry.id   57baae58010f6da31d2bb4af82a95fa5
#
_cell.length_a   1.000
_cell.length_b   1.000
_cell.length_c   1.000
_cell.angle_alpha   90.00
_cell.angle_beta   90.00
_cell.angle_gamma   90.00
#
_symmetry.space_group_name_H-M   'P 1'
#
loop_
_entity.id
_entity.type
_entity.pdbx_description
1 polymer ?
#
loop_
_entity_poly.entity_id
_entity_poly.type
_entity_poly.pdbx_seq_one_letter_code
_entity_poly.pdbx_strand_id
1 'polypeptide(L)'
;MKLLNEYEYKIPKIWFYEIKGVQDVATTEEIKTAKNLTNSRSKIFLETRAYLRQSLSTLFDLDPLEIPINAHPGEPPSLPSGMGNISLSHCKDAITIVWHNSKIGIDIERTDRDFNHIKFAEKYFFHTNKSIQNNNLTKNMIFIMYC
;
A
#
# COMPACT_ATOMS: atom_id res chain seq x y z
N MET A 1 -7.55 17.85 -11.66
CA MET A 1 -7.32 16.39 -11.73
C MET A 1 -6.78 16.05 -13.11
N LYS A 2 -5.56 15.55 -13.17
CA LYS A 2 -4.94 15.11 -14.43
C LYS A 2 -5.63 13.83 -14.91
N LEU A 3 -6.10 13.84 -16.16
CA LEU A 3 -6.52 12.62 -16.82
C LEU A 3 -5.26 11.85 -17.25
N LEU A 4 -5.02 10.70 -16.64
CA LEU A 4 -3.94 9.81 -17.05
C LEU A 4 -4.26 9.29 -18.46
N ASN A 5 -3.25 9.18 -19.33
CA ASN A 5 -3.42 8.60 -20.64
C ASN A 5 -3.59 7.07 -20.56
N GLU A 6 -4.11 6.44 -21.63
CA GLU A 6 -4.34 4.99 -21.65
C GLU A 6 -3.10 4.14 -21.34
N TYR A 7 -1.92 4.65 -21.66
CA TYR A 7 -0.66 3.96 -21.40
C TYR A 7 -0.29 4.03 -19.92
N GLU A 8 -0.52 5.15 -19.26
CA GLU A 8 -0.26 5.33 -17.82
C GLU A 8 -1.15 4.42 -16.95
N TYR A 9 -2.35 4.07 -17.42
CA TYR A 9 -3.24 3.13 -16.74
C TYR A 9 -2.81 1.66 -16.84
N LYS A 10 -1.95 1.30 -17.80
CA LYS A 10 -1.54 -0.10 -18.03
C LYS A 10 -0.38 -0.54 -17.16
N ILE A 11 0.39 0.40 -16.62
CA ILE A 11 1.60 0.12 -15.84
C ILE A 11 1.36 0.48 -14.38
N PRO A 12 1.59 -0.45 -13.44
CA PRO A 12 1.53 -0.13 -12.02
C PRO A 12 2.47 1.01 -11.66
N LYS A 13 2.01 1.95 -10.87
CA LYS A 13 2.85 2.98 -10.25
C LYS A 13 3.26 2.48 -8.87
N ILE A 14 4.55 2.38 -8.62
CA ILE A 14 5.11 1.88 -7.37
C ILE A 14 5.99 2.96 -6.75
N TRP A 15 5.81 3.17 -5.46
CA TRP A 15 6.64 4.06 -4.66
C TRP A 15 7.22 3.30 -3.49
N PHE A 16 8.43 3.66 -3.15
CA PHE A 16 9.18 3.12 -2.02
C PHE A 16 9.67 4.29 -1.17
N TYR A 17 9.48 4.17 0.14
CA TYR A 17 9.90 5.18 1.11
C TYR A 17 10.58 4.54 2.31
N GLU A 18 11.66 5.18 2.76
CA GLU A 18 12.22 4.88 4.08
C GLU A 18 11.37 5.54 5.17
N ILE A 19 11.18 4.86 6.30
CA ILE A 19 10.50 5.42 7.47
C ILE A 19 11.46 6.37 8.18
N LYS A 20 11.12 7.67 8.18
CA LYS A 20 11.95 8.75 8.74
C LYS A 20 11.32 9.43 9.96
N GLY A 21 10.11 9.02 10.33
CA GLY A 21 9.35 9.67 11.40
C GLY A 21 8.69 11.00 10.99
N VAL A 22 8.64 11.31 9.69
CA VAL A 22 8.02 12.52 9.14
C VAL A 22 6.52 12.34 9.02
N GLN A 23 5.73 13.32 9.52
CA GLN A 23 4.26 13.21 9.58
C GLN A 23 3.58 14.48 9.06
N ASP A 24 4.13 15.13 8.04
CA ASP A 24 3.78 16.48 7.64
C ASP A 24 2.41 16.60 6.94
N VAL A 25 1.82 15.48 6.48
CA VAL A 25 0.58 15.48 5.71
C VAL A 25 -0.40 14.46 6.26
N ALA A 26 -1.31 14.90 7.11
CA ALA A 26 -2.40 14.06 7.64
C ALA A 26 -3.68 14.89 7.81
N THR A 27 -4.83 14.28 7.53
CA THR A 27 -6.12 14.91 7.80
C THR A 27 -6.45 14.89 9.29
N THR A 28 -7.38 15.73 9.70
CA THR A 28 -7.90 15.75 11.09
C THR A 28 -8.41 14.37 11.52
N GLU A 29 -9.07 13.64 10.62
CA GLU A 29 -9.58 12.28 10.88
C GLU A 29 -8.45 11.27 11.08
N GLU A 30 -7.39 11.35 10.28
CA GLU A 30 -6.21 10.49 10.43
C GLU A 30 -5.49 10.77 11.75
N ILE A 31 -5.33 12.04 12.12
CA ILE A 31 -4.76 12.43 13.43
C ILE A 31 -5.62 11.90 14.58
N LYS A 32 -6.94 11.98 14.49
CA LYS A 32 -7.87 11.43 15.48
C LYS A 32 -7.74 9.91 15.60
N THR A 33 -7.66 9.23 14.47
CA THR A 33 -7.45 7.78 14.44
C THR A 33 -6.12 7.40 15.09
N ALA A 34 -5.05 8.11 14.77
CA ALA A 34 -3.71 7.89 15.30
C ALA A 34 -3.63 8.00 16.83
N LYS A 35 -4.43 8.90 17.45
CA LYS A 35 -4.50 9.06 18.91
C LYS A 35 -4.99 7.81 19.65
N ASN A 36 -5.73 6.94 18.98
CA ASN A 36 -6.23 5.68 19.52
C ASN A 36 -5.24 4.50 19.37
N LEU A 37 -4.08 4.73 18.75
CA LEU A 37 -3.05 3.74 18.54
C LEU A 37 -1.93 3.89 19.57
N THR A 38 -1.12 2.83 19.75
CA THR A 38 0.13 2.95 20.51
C THR A 38 1.11 3.89 19.81
N ASN A 39 2.02 4.52 20.56
CA ASN A 39 2.95 5.51 19.99
C ASN A 39 3.70 5.03 18.74
N SER A 40 4.19 3.79 18.73
CA SER A 40 4.88 3.24 17.56
C SER A 40 3.96 3.04 16.37
N ARG A 41 2.75 2.50 16.60
CA ARG A 41 1.74 2.32 15.54
C ARG A 41 1.20 3.64 15.02
N SER A 42 1.00 4.62 15.89
CA SER A 42 0.54 5.97 15.53
C SER A 42 1.52 6.63 14.55
N LYS A 43 2.82 6.59 14.85
CA LYS A 43 3.86 7.14 13.98
C LYS A 43 3.86 6.48 12.59
N ILE A 44 3.92 5.15 12.55
CA ILE A 44 3.91 4.40 11.28
C ILE A 44 2.62 4.67 10.50
N PHE A 45 1.47 4.72 11.18
CA PHE A 45 0.19 5.00 10.56
C PHE A 45 0.18 6.38 9.87
N LEU A 46 0.57 7.45 10.59
CA LEU A 46 0.57 8.81 10.05
C LEU A 46 1.58 8.96 8.92
N GLU A 47 2.77 8.40 9.07
CA GLU A 47 3.78 8.44 8.02
C GLU A 47 3.35 7.68 6.76
N THR A 48 2.73 6.52 6.92
CA THR A 48 2.16 5.75 5.79
C THR A 48 1.07 6.55 5.08
N ARG A 49 0.20 7.26 5.83
CA ARG A 49 -0.83 8.13 5.26
C ARG A 49 -0.23 9.32 4.52
N ALA A 50 0.80 9.96 5.08
CA ALA A 50 1.49 11.06 4.45
C ALA A 50 2.10 10.65 3.10
N TYR A 51 2.84 9.55 3.07
CA TYR A 51 3.42 9.04 1.81
C TYR A 51 2.37 8.60 0.80
N LEU A 52 1.27 7.96 1.24
CA LEU A 52 0.17 7.60 0.36
C LEU A 52 -0.44 8.85 -0.30
N ARG A 53 -0.70 9.89 0.48
CA ARG A 53 -1.24 11.16 -0.03
C ARG A 53 -0.28 11.85 -0.99
N GLN A 54 0.99 11.92 -0.66
CA GLN A 54 2.03 12.51 -1.53
C GLN A 54 2.17 11.74 -2.85
N SER A 55 2.19 10.41 -2.81
CA SER A 55 2.25 9.57 -4.01
C SER A 55 1.05 9.82 -4.95
N LEU A 56 -0.14 9.82 -4.39
CA LEU A 56 -1.38 10.02 -5.15
C LEU A 56 -1.56 11.46 -5.60
N SER A 57 -1.09 12.44 -4.83
CA SER A 57 -1.04 13.85 -5.21
C SER A 57 -0.27 14.06 -6.50
N THR A 58 0.93 13.48 -6.59
CA THR A 58 1.74 13.52 -7.81
C THR A 58 1.05 12.83 -8.99
N LEU A 59 0.35 11.73 -8.72
CA LEU A 59 -0.35 10.96 -9.77
C LEU A 59 -1.57 11.69 -10.31
N PHE A 60 -2.39 12.26 -9.43
CA PHE A 60 -3.67 12.87 -9.79
C PHE A 60 -3.64 14.38 -9.97
N ASP A 61 -2.51 15.01 -9.67
CA ASP A 61 -2.37 16.47 -9.69
C ASP A 61 -3.41 17.16 -8.78
N LEU A 62 -3.45 16.71 -7.53
CA LEU A 62 -4.33 17.22 -6.47
C LEU A 62 -3.48 17.57 -5.25
N ASP A 63 -3.98 18.47 -4.40
CA ASP A 63 -3.37 18.68 -3.07
C ASP A 63 -3.38 17.36 -2.28
N PRO A 64 -2.31 17.01 -1.55
CA PRO A 64 -2.25 15.79 -0.76
C PRO A 64 -3.42 15.61 0.21
N LEU A 65 -3.93 16.69 0.81
CA LEU A 65 -5.07 16.64 1.72
C LEU A 65 -6.41 16.50 1.00
N GLU A 66 -6.48 16.81 -0.29
CA GLU A 66 -7.67 16.65 -1.13
C GLU A 66 -7.80 15.24 -1.72
N ILE A 67 -6.79 14.38 -1.59
CA ILE A 67 -6.88 12.99 -2.06
C ILE A 67 -7.97 12.25 -1.29
N PRO A 68 -9.02 11.75 -1.97
CA PRO A 68 -10.18 11.15 -1.32
C PRO A 68 -9.89 9.68 -0.92
N ILE A 69 -9.23 9.49 0.21
CA ILE A 69 -8.94 8.16 0.73
C ILE A 69 -10.07 7.70 1.63
N ASN A 70 -10.73 6.61 1.28
CA ASN A 70 -11.66 5.90 2.15
C ASN A 70 -10.89 4.97 3.08
N ALA A 71 -11.07 5.11 4.39
CA ALA A 71 -10.35 4.32 5.38
C ALA A 71 -11.23 4.06 6.61
N HIS A 72 -12.07 3.05 6.52
CA HIS A 72 -12.86 2.61 7.68
C HIS A 72 -11.97 1.86 8.68
N PRO A 73 -12.29 1.92 9.98
CA PRO A 73 -11.56 1.18 11.00
C PRO A 73 -11.52 -0.32 10.69
N GLY A 74 -10.31 -0.89 10.65
CA GLY A 74 -10.10 -2.31 10.36
C GLY A 74 -10.06 -2.67 8.87
N GLU A 75 -10.30 -1.73 7.99
CA GLU A 75 -10.23 -1.93 6.54
C GLU A 75 -8.96 -1.31 5.92
N PRO A 76 -8.43 -1.90 4.86
CA PRO A 76 -7.36 -1.27 4.09
C PRO A 76 -7.88 0.02 3.42
N PRO A 77 -7.02 1.04 3.24
CA PRO A 77 -7.41 2.24 2.53
C PRO A 77 -7.78 1.93 1.08
N SER A 78 -8.77 2.63 0.58
CA SER A 78 -9.25 2.51 -0.80
C SER A 78 -9.51 3.88 -1.41
N LEU A 79 -9.62 3.92 -2.73
CA LEU A 79 -10.00 5.10 -3.49
C LEU A 79 -11.46 4.98 -3.96
N PRO A 80 -12.15 6.10 -4.21
CA PRO A 80 -13.46 6.09 -4.86
C PRO A 80 -13.42 5.38 -6.21
N SER A 81 -14.59 4.91 -6.64
CA SER A 81 -14.76 4.29 -7.96
C SER A 81 -14.22 5.21 -9.07
N GLY A 82 -13.48 4.65 -10.01
CA GLY A 82 -12.88 5.37 -11.13
C GLY A 82 -11.48 5.94 -10.85
N MET A 83 -11.00 5.94 -9.61
CA MET A 83 -9.65 6.39 -9.27
C MET A 83 -8.61 5.24 -9.17
N GLY A 84 -9.00 4.02 -9.57
CA GLY A 84 -8.12 2.85 -9.51
C GLY A 84 -8.07 2.21 -8.13
N ASN A 85 -7.06 1.37 -7.94
CA ASN A 85 -6.87 0.56 -6.74
C ASN A 85 -5.49 0.82 -6.16
N ILE A 86 -5.40 0.81 -4.84
CA ILE A 86 -4.15 0.96 -4.10
C ILE A 86 -3.91 -0.26 -3.23
N SER A 87 -2.66 -0.57 -3.02
CA SER A 87 -2.20 -1.46 -1.96
C SER A 87 -0.95 -0.88 -1.33
N LEU A 88 -0.75 -1.14 -0.06
CA LEU A 88 0.43 -0.70 0.66
C LEU A 88 0.88 -1.77 1.64
N SER A 89 2.17 -1.85 1.84
CA SER A 89 2.80 -2.69 2.85
C SER A 89 3.95 -1.94 3.50
N HIS A 90 4.31 -2.33 4.71
CA HIS A 90 5.42 -1.74 5.44
C HIS A 90 6.13 -2.79 6.27
N CYS A 91 7.43 -2.65 6.38
CA CYS A 91 8.27 -3.33 7.35
C CYS A 91 8.77 -2.33 8.41
N LYS A 92 9.80 -2.69 9.18
CA LYS A 92 10.28 -1.87 10.29
C LYS A 92 10.75 -0.47 9.86
N ASP A 93 11.33 -0.34 8.68
CA ASP A 93 12.08 0.83 8.20
C ASP A 93 11.72 1.28 6.78
N ALA A 94 10.75 0.60 6.15
CA ALA A 94 10.32 0.94 4.80
C ALA A 94 8.81 0.79 4.59
N ILE A 95 8.28 1.59 3.67
CA ILE A 95 6.90 1.57 3.20
C ILE A 95 6.93 1.43 1.69
N THR A 96 6.09 0.58 1.14
CA THR A 96 5.83 0.49 -0.29
C THR A 96 4.36 0.71 -0.59
N ILE A 97 4.10 1.41 -1.67
CA ILE A 97 2.76 1.77 -2.13
C ILE A 97 2.67 1.42 -3.60
N VAL A 98 1.56 0.84 -4.01
CA VAL A 98 1.27 0.61 -5.42
C VAL A 98 -0.10 1.14 -5.77
N TRP A 99 -0.22 1.70 -6.96
CA TRP A 99 -1.47 2.08 -7.59
C TRP A 99 -1.60 1.43 -8.98
N HIS A 100 -2.81 1.00 -9.31
CA HIS A 100 -3.17 0.52 -10.64
C HIS A 100 -4.69 0.65 -10.88
N ASN A 101 -5.12 0.69 -12.14
CA ASN A 101 -6.56 0.73 -12.46
C ASN A 101 -7.28 -0.59 -12.16
N SER A 102 -6.58 -1.73 -12.21
CA SER A 102 -7.09 -3.05 -11.82
C SER A 102 -6.68 -3.37 -10.39
N LYS A 103 -7.34 -4.35 -9.77
CA LYS A 103 -6.96 -4.87 -8.45
C LYS A 103 -5.49 -5.28 -8.44
N ILE A 104 -4.77 -4.82 -7.44
CA ILE A 104 -3.34 -5.05 -7.26
C ILE A 104 -3.01 -5.21 -5.79
N GLY A 105 -1.99 -6.00 -5.49
CA GLY A 105 -1.42 -6.15 -4.15
C GLY A 105 0.09 -5.96 -4.19
N ILE A 106 0.65 -5.44 -3.11
CA ILE A 106 2.08 -5.29 -2.90
C ILE A 106 2.43 -5.73 -1.49
N ASP A 107 3.57 -6.35 -1.33
CA ASP A 107 4.12 -6.69 -0.02
C ASP A 107 5.63 -6.40 0.02
N ILE A 108 6.12 -6.03 1.21
CA ILE A 108 7.52 -5.75 1.47
C ILE A 108 7.97 -6.47 2.73
N GLU A 109 9.05 -7.22 2.62
CA GLU A 109 9.69 -7.92 3.74
C GLU A 109 11.20 -7.63 3.77
N ARG A 110 11.76 -7.64 4.97
CA ARG A 110 13.20 -7.53 5.16
C ARG A 110 13.89 -8.87 4.87
N THR A 111 15.00 -8.82 4.15
CA THR A 111 15.81 -10.02 3.84
C THR A 111 16.67 -10.50 5.00
N ASP A 112 17.00 -9.61 5.95
CA ASP A 112 17.76 -9.96 7.17
C ASP A 112 16.91 -10.60 8.26
N ARG A 113 15.59 -10.76 8.01
CA ARG A 113 14.70 -11.48 8.91
C ARG A 113 14.96 -12.98 8.76
N ASP A 114 15.17 -13.67 9.88
CA ASP A 114 15.23 -15.14 9.92
C ASP A 114 13.82 -15.71 9.64
N PHE A 115 13.43 -15.64 8.38
CA PHE A 115 12.12 -16.04 7.88
C PHE A 115 12.27 -17.28 7.00
N ASN A 116 11.75 -18.41 7.47
CA ASN A 116 11.77 -19.63 6.68
C ASN A 116 10.73 -19.52 5.53
N HIS A 117 11.15 -18.85 4.46
CA HIS A 117 10.32 -18.61 3.27
C HIS A 117 9.85 -19.90 2.59
N ILE A 118 10.60 -21.01 2.72
CA ILE A 118 10.22 -22.32 2.18
C ILE A 118 8.99 -22.86 2.93
N LYS A 119 9.05 -22.91 4.28
CA LYS A 119 7.91 -23.34 5.10
C LYS A 119 6.68 -22.45 4.95
N PHE A 120 6.90 -21.15 4.77
CA PHE A 120 5.80 -20.21 4.51
C PHE A 120 5.16 -20.47 3.14
N ALA A 121 5.97 -20.62 2.09
CA ALA A 121 5.49 -20.96 0.76
C ALA A 121 4.74 -22.30 0.76
N GLU A 122 5.29 -23.32 1.40
CA GLU A 122 4.62 -24.62 1.56
C GLU A 122 3.25 -24.48 2.23
N LYS A 123 3.18 -23.74 3.34
CA LYS A 123 1.95 -23.58 4.12
C LYS A 123 0.87 -22.78 3.38
N TYR A 124 1.23 -21.73 2.68
CA TYR A 124 0.26 -20.78 2.13
C TYR A 124 0.06 -20.87 0.62
N PHE A 125 1.04 -21.38 -0.12
CA PHE A 125 0.98 -21.43 -1.57
C PHE A 125 0.83 -22.86 -2.13
N PHE A 126 1.41 -23.88 -1.50
CA PHE A 126 1.33 -25.25 -2.03
C PHE A 126 0.05 -25.99 -1.62
N HIS A 127 -0.58 -25.63 -0.51
CA HIS A 127 -1.89 -26.21 -0.15
C HIS A 127 -3.07 -25.60 -0.92
N THR A 128 -2.89 -24.47 -1.58
CA THR A 128 -3.91 -23.79 -2.37
C THR A 128 -3.90 -24.14 -3.86
N ASN A 129 -3.00 -25.01 -4.31
CA ASN A 129 -2.82 -25.33 -5.73
C ASN A 129 -4.03 -25.99 -6.44
N LYS A 130 -5.07 -26.38 -5.71
CA LYS A 130 -6.33 -26.83 -6.35
C LYS A 130 -7.35 -25.70 -6.61
N SER A 131 -7.21 -24.54 -5.97
CA SER A 131 -8.15 -23.41 -6.11
C SER A 131 -7.56 -22.19 -6.84
N ILE A 132 -6.23 -22.08 -6.92
CA ILE A 132 -5.56 -20.92 -7.54
C ILE A 132 -5.58 -20.98 -9.07
N GLN A 133 -5.75 -22.16 -9.69
CA GLN A 133 -5.82 -22.27 -11.14
C GLN A 133 -7.01 -21.52 -11.79
N ASN A 134 -8.03 -21.15 -11.01
CA ASN A 134 -9.22 -20.47 -11.52
C ASN A 134 -9.39 -19.00 -11.11
N ASN A 135 -8.50 -18.43 -10.27
CA ASN A 135 -8.62 -17.04 -9.87
C ASN A 135 -7.47 -16.18 -10.40
N ASN A 136 -7.79 -15.21 -11.23
CA ASN A 136 -6.89 -14.16 -11.75
C ASN A 136 -6.18 -13.31 -10.66
N LEU A 137 -6.29 -13.66 -9.39
CA LEU A 137 -5.73 -12.94 -8.24
C LEU A 137 -4.20 -13.01 -8.15
N THR A 138 -3.59 -14.06 -8.67
CA THR A 138 -2.13 -14.27 -8.61
C THR A 138 -1.34 -13.47 -9.65
N LYS A 139 -1.99 -12.92 -10.67
CA LYS A 139 -1.29 -12.18 -11.73
C LYS A 139 -0.87 -10.76 -11.35
N ASN A 140 -1.42 -10.20 -10.28
CA ASN A 140 -1.23 -8.80 -9.90
C ASN A 140 -0.60 -8.62 -8.51
N MET A 141 0.12 -9.62 -8.00
CA MET A 141 0.84 -9.51 -6.74
C MET A 141 2.31 -9.18 -7.00
N ILE A 142 2.77 -8.05 -6.50
CA ILE A 142 4.16 -7.62 -6.60
C ILE A 142 4.81 -7.83 -5.24
N PHE A 143 5.82 -8.70 -5.21
CA PHE A 143 6.66 -8.90 -4.04
C PHE A 143 7.91 -8.04 -4.15
N ILE A 144 8.14 -7.18 -3.17
CA ILE A 144 9.38 -6.42 -3.05
C ILE A 144 10.12 -6.93 -1.82
N MET A 145 11.30 -7.48 -2.03
CA MET A 145 12.23 -7.82 -0.95
C MET A 145 13.23 -6.68 -0.81
N TYR A 146 13.42 -6.23 0.43
CA TYR A 146 14.30 -5.12 0.77
C TYR A 146 15.47 -5.63 1.64
N CYS A 147 16.68 -5.22 1.28
CA CYS A 147 17.92 -5.50 2.01
C CYS A 147 18.35 -4.32 2.87
#